data_7efdcd285790cca9ea15245043923e13
#
_entry.id   7efdcd285790cca9ea15245043923e13
#
_cell.length_a   1.000
_cell.length_b   1.000
_cell.length_c   1.000
_cell.angle_alpha   90.00
_cell.angle_beta   90.00
_cell.angle_gamma   90.00
#
_symmetry.space_group_name_H-M   'P 1'
#
loop_
_entity.id
_entity.type
_entity.pdbx_description
1 polymer ?
#
loop_
_entity_poly.entity_id
_entity_poly.type
_entity_poly.pdbx_seq_one_letter_code
_entity_poly.pdbx_strand_id
1 'polypeptide(L)'
;VAVSSGLRLVYGDITLTAGLTATPAQAYVDADASYGMALRHHHPTDGSARNYRVAMLLYCRADADGHANSAYAIGLLYAGGHGFKQDQARAAAWFRRAAALGHPEGTSMARIFRQPGTQSSARCPNGWGRTAEAKLYAPQEIRAMVADLAPQYGLDPKLVLAVIQVESAYQADAVSSANAQGLMQLIPATATRFGVRDPFNPTENIHGGMRYLRWLLKRFNGDVTKTVAAYNAGEGAVQKYGGIPPYRETQNYVRKIHRLYDKLRH
;
A
#
# COMPACT_ATOMS: atom_id res chain seq x y z
N VAL A 1 21.70 -34.87 26.57
CA VAL A 1 22.84 -34.96 25.64
C VAL A 1 22.43 -34.20 24.38
N ALA A 2 23.08 -33.06 24.17
CA ALA A 2 22.89 -32.16 23.03
C ALA A 2 23.57 -32.73 21.78
N VAL A 3 23.01 -32.52 20.60
CA VAL A 3 23.79 -32.32 19.36
C VAL A 3 23.17 -31.20 18.54
N SER A 4 23.90 -30.11 18.53
CA SER A 4 23.79 -28.98 17.65
C SER A 4 24.35 -29.36 16.27
N SER A 5 23.67 -29.02 15.19
CA SER A 5 24.23 -28.97 13.85
C SER A 5 23.93 -27.64 13.23
N GLY A 6 24.91 -26.75 13.32
CA GLY A 6 24.87 -25.43 12.71
C GLY A 6 25.12 -25.52 11.21
N LEU A 7 24.29 -24.80 10.44
CA LEU A 7 24.62 -24.43 9.08
C LEU A 7 25.16 -22.98 9.11
N ARG A 8 26.46 -22.85 8.87
CA ARG A 8 27.16 -21.59 8.67
C ARG A 8 27.04 -21.22 7.21
N LEU A 9 26.27 -20.20 6.90
CA LEU A 9 26.39 -19.49 5.62
C LEU A 9 27.42 -18.37 5.78
N VAL A 10 28.55 -18.52 5.10
CA VAL A 10 29.60 -17.51 5.00
C VAL A 10 29.13 -16.47 3.99
N TYR A 11 28.82 -15.26 4.45
CA TYR A 11 28.76 -14.08 3.62
C TYR A 11 29.98 -13.22 3.90
N GLY A 12 30.70 -12.85 2.81
CA GLY A 12 31.92 -12.09 2.84
C GLY A 12 31.78 -10.72 3.49
N ASP A 13 32.85 -10.28 4.10
CA ASP A 13 33.04 -9.01 4.76
C ASP A 13 32.78 -7.82 3.80
N ILE A 14 31.71 -7.08 4.07
CA ILE A 14 31.56 -5.70 3.60
C ILE A 14 31.49 -4.81 4.86
N THR A 15 32.61 -4.18 5.16
CA THR A 15 32.68 -3.10 6.13
C THR A 15 31.91 -1.89 5.62
N LEU A 16 30.69 -1.69 6.09
CA LEU A 16 29.93 -0.46 5.89
C LEU A 16 30.23 0.51 7.03
N THR A 17 31.06 1.51 6.72
CA THR A 17 31.27 2.68 7.56
C THR A 17 30.01 3.52 7.71
N ALA A 18 29.83 3.99 8.91
CA ALA A 18 28.76 4.79 9.46
C ALA A 18 28.19 5.91 8.56
N GLY A 19 26.88 6.11 8.63
CA GLY A 19 26.21 7.30 8.12
C GLY A 19 24.78 7.07 7.60
N LEU A 20 24.04 6.08 8.09
CA LEU A 20 22.63 5.94 7.75
C LEU A 20 21.77 6.54 8.85
N THR A 21 21.41 7.82 8.69
CA THR A 21 20.16 8.34 9.23
C THR A 21 19.06 7.43 8.67
N ALA A 22 18.39 6.66 9.55
CA ALA A 22 17.28 5.81 9.18
C ALA A 22 16.17 6.73 8.61
N THR A 23 16.10 6.81 7.29
CA THR A 23 14.89 7.17 6.59
C THR A 23 13.84 6.14 6.98
N PRO A 24 12.56 6.54 7.17
CA PRO A 24 11.48 5.56 7.34
C PRO A 24 11.63 4.54 6.22
N ALA A 25 11.66 3.26 6.58
CA ALA A 25 11.84 2.18 5.63
C ALA A 25 10.81 2.34 4.53
N GLN A 26 11.25 2.81 3.39
CA GLN A 26 10.45 2.87 2.19
C GLN A 26 10.31 1.42 1.77
N ALA A 27 9.11 0.86 1.99
CA ALA A 27 8.84 -0.51 1.59
C ALA A 27 9.00 -0.58 0.06
N TYR A 28 10.16 -1.06 -0.37
CA TYR A 28 10.42 -1.34 -1.77
C TYR A 28 9.66 -2.61 -2.12
N VAL A 29 8.52 -2.45 -2.73
CA VAL A 29 7.81 -3.55 -3.38
C VAL A 29 8.40 -3.66 -4.78
N ASP A 30 9.01 -4.81 -5.10
CA ASP A 30 9.58 -5.05 -6.42
C ASP A 30 8.51 -5.05 -7.53
N ALA A 31 8.98 -5.06 -8.79
CA ALA A 31 8.09 -4.99 -9.94
C ALA A 31 7.13 -6.19 -10.02
N ASP A 32 7.60 -7.40 -9.68
CA ASP A 32 6.79 -8.62 -9.72
C ASP A 32 5.72 -8.61 -8.61
N ALA A 33 6.07 -8.17 -7.41
CA ALA A 33 5.12 -8.03 -6.32
C ALA A 33 4.05 -6.97 -6.64
N SER A 34 4.44 -5.82 -7.21
CA SER A 34 3.51 -4.79 -7.66
C SER A 34 2.57 -5.31 -8.75
N TYR A 35 3.09 -6.09 -9.71
CA TYR A 35 2.28 -6.73 -10.75
C TYR A 35 1.31 -7.76 -10.15
N GLY A 36 1.77 -8.61 -9.25
CA GLY A 36 0.92 -9.59 -8.55
C GLY A 36 -0.22 -8.95 -7.77
N MET A 37 0.05 -7.83 -7.09
CA MET A 37 -0.99 -7.03 -6.43
C MET A 37 -1.98 -6.43 -7.43
N ALA A 38 -1.48 -5.89 -8.55
CA ALA A 38 -2.33 -5.33 -9.60
C ALA A 38 -3.30 -6.37 -10.18
N LEU A 39 -2.84 -7.61 -10.38
CA LEU A 39 -3.68 -8.71 -10.87
C LEU A 39 -4.85 -9.01 -9.91
N ARG A 40 -4.64 -8.98 -8.59
CA ARG A 40 -5.74 -9.20 -7.61
C ARG A 40 -6.82 -8.14 -7.71
N HIS A 41 -6.47 -6.89 -7.99
CA HIS A 41 -7.45 -5.81 -8.21
C HIS A 41 -8.08 -5.84 -9.60
N HIS A 42 -7.36 -6.33 -10.60
CA HIS A 42 -7.84 -6.47 -11.97
C HIS A 42 -8.73 -7.69 -12.16
N HIS A 43 -8.31 -8.82 -11.59
CA HIS A 43 -8.98 -10.13 -11.67
C HIS A 43 -9.12 -10.74 -10.28
N PRO A 44 -9.99 -10.21 -9.42
CA PRO A 44 -10.17 -10.76 -8.08
C PRO A 44 -10.71 -12.20 -8.18
N THR A 45 -10.09 -13.10 -7.43
CA THR A 45 -10.47 -14.53 -7.35
C THR A 45 -11.37 -14.83 -6.17
N ASP A 46 -11.59 -13.86 -5.30
CA ASP A 46 -12.35 -13.96 -4.05
C ASP A 46 -13.78 -13.41 -4.15
N GLY A 47 -14.24 -13.06 -5.36
CA GLY A 47 -15.56 -12.46 -5.60
C GLY A 47 -15.65 -10.96 -5.26
N SER A 48 -14.55 -10.31 -4.89
CA SER A 48 -14.54 -8.86 -4.67
C SER A 48 -14.74 -8.08 -5.98
N ALA A 49 -15.17 -6.82 -5.87
CA ALA A 49 -15.32 -5.96 -7.04
C ALA A 49 -13.94 -5.60 -7.65
N ARG A 50 -13.87 -5.58 -8.98
CA ARG A 50 -12.67 -5.14 -9.70
C ARG A 50 -12.36 -3.68 -9.40
N ASN A 51 -11.11 -3.39 -9.05
CA ASN A 51 -10.64 -2.02 -8.84
C ASN A 51 -9.57 -1.66 -9.89
N TYR A 52 -10.04 -1.26 -11.06
CA TYR A 52 -9.15 -0.92 -12.18
C TYR A 52 -8.24 0.29 -11.92
N ARG A 53 -8.64 1.21 -11.04
CA ARG A 53 -7.78 2.37 -10.69
C ARG A 53 -6.57 1.90 -9.88
N VAL A 54 -6.79 1.06 -8.87
CA VAL A 54 -5.71 0.47 -8.08
C VAL A 54 -4.83 -0.42 -8.96
N ALA A 55 -5.45 -1.29 -9.78
CA ALA A 55 -4.72 -2.13 -10.71
C ALA A 55 -3.82 -1.31 -11.65
N MET A 56 -4.36 -0.26 -12.27
CA MET A 56 -3.60 0.64 -13.16
C MET A 56 -2.39 1.24 -12.46
N LEU A 57 -2.54 1.71 -11.23
CA LEU A 57 -1.44 2.33 -10.53
C LEU A 57 -0.34 1.33 -10.19
N LEU A 58 -0.71 0.15 -9.68
CA LEU A 58 0.24 -0.91 -9.37
C LEU A 58 0.96 -1.41 -10.64
N TYR A 59 0.25 -1.50 -11.77
CA TYR A 59 0.89 -1.74 -13.06
C TYR A 59 1.84 -0.61 -13.45
N CYS A 60 1.46 0.65 -13.24
CA CYS A 60 2.33 1.79 -13.51
C CYS A 60 3.61 1.77 -12.67
N ARG A 61 3.50 1.34 -11.42
CA ARG A 61 4.64 1.17 -10.52
C ARG A 61 5.58 0.08 -11.06
N ALA A 62 5.04 -1.10 -11.34
CA ALA A 62 5.83 -2.20 -11.89
C ALA A 62 6.46 -1.83 -13.26
N ASP A 63 5.73 -1.12 -14.13
CA ASP A 63 6.24 -0.62 -15.40
C ASP A 63 7.41 0.36 -15.23
N ALA A 64 7.38 1.22 -14.20
CA ALA A 64 8.48 2.13 -13.90
C ALA A 64 9.81 1.39 -13.63
N ASP A 65 9.73 0.16 -13.14
CA ASP A 65 10.84 -0.74 -12.90
C ASP A 65 11.09 -1.72 -14.09
N GLY A 66 10.41 -1.50 -15.24
CA GLY A 66 10.65 -2.24 -16.48
C GLY A 66 9.85 -3.54 -16.62
N HIS A 67 8.76 -3.72 -15.87
CA HIS A 67 7.97 -4.96 -15.92
C HIS A 67 7.08 -5.03 -17.17
N ALA A 68 7.46 -5.90 -18.13
CA ALA A 68 6.84 -6.01 -19.45
C ALA A 68 5.34 -6.35 -19.40
N ASN A 69 4.94 -7.31 -18.54
CA ASN A 69 3.54 -7.72 -18.40
C ASN A 69 2.66 -6.58 -17.84
N SER A 70 3.22 -5.70 -17.02
CA SER A 70 2.50 -4.52 -16.51
C SER A 70 2.22 -3.52 -17.64
N ALA A 71 3.20 -3.23 -18.47
CA ALA A 71 2.99 -2.38 -19.65
C ALA A 71 1.92 -2.97 -20.59
N TYR A 72 1.93 -4.29 -20.79
CA TYR A 72 0.92 -5.00 -21.57
C TYR A 72 -0.47 -4.88 -20.96
N ALA A 73 -0.59 -5.12 -19.64
CA ALA A 73 -1.86 -5.02 -18.90
C ALA A 73 -2.45 -3.60 -18.97
N ILE A 74 -1.62 -2.55 -18.86
CA ILE A 74 -2.08 -1.17 -19.05
C ILE A 74 -2.62 -0.96 -20.46
N GLY A 75 -1.98 -1.53 -21.48
CA GLY A 75 -2.46 -1.52 -22.85
C GLY A 75 -3.87 -2.11 -22.96
N LEU A 76 -4.12 -3.25 -22.31
CA LEU A 76 -5.44 -3.89 -22.26
C LEU A 76 -6.50 -3.03 -21.54
N LEU A 77 -6.15 -2.36 -20.44
CA LEU A 77 -7.08 -1.47 -19.74
C LEU A 77 -7.55 -0.32 -20.62
N TYR A 78 -6.66 0.31 -21.41
CA TYR A 78 -7.04 1.35 -22.36
C TYR A 78 -7.79 0.79 -23.58
N ALA A 79 -7.42 -0.39 -24.08
CA ALA A 79 -8.07 -1.06 -25.19
C ALA A 79 -9.54 -1.42 -24.89
N GLY A 80 -9.79 -1.92 -23.67
CA GLY A 80 -11.13 -2.31 -23.21
C GLY A 80 -11.95 -1.17 -22.58
N GLY A 81 -11.33 -0.03 -22.26
CA GLY A 81 -12.02 1.02 -21.51
C GLY A 81 -12.33 0.66 -20.06
N HIS A 82 -11.56 -0.25 -19.46
CA HIS A 82 -11.78 -0.74 -18.12
C HIS A 82 -11.30 0.27 -17.06
N GLY A 83 -12.25 0.88 -16.34
CA GLY A 83 -11.97 1.90 -15.33
C GLY A 83 -11.49 3.25 -15.86
N PHE A 84 -11.25 3.37 -17.19
CA PHE A 84 -10.79 4.55 -17.89
C PHE A 84 -11.52 4.68 -19.23
N LYS A 85 -11.53 5.90 -19.78
CA LYS A 85 -12.05 6.07 -21.15
C LYS A 85 -11.21 5.22 -22.11
N GLN A 86 -11.89 4.43 -22.96
CA GLN A 86 -11.23 3.68 -24.02
C GLN A 86 -10.38 4.62 -24.90
N ASP A 87 -9.13 4.21 -25.13
CA ASP A 87 -8.16 4.98 -25.91
C ASP A 87 -7.23 4.03 -26.66
N GLN A 88 -7.56 3.79 -27.93
CA GLN A 88 -6.79 2.85 -28.76
C GLN A 88 -5.37 3.36 -29.08
N ALA A 89 -5.18 4.68 -29.16
CA ALA A 89 -3.87 5.26 -29.40
C ALA A 89 -2.94 5.06 -28.20
N ARG A 90 -3.46 5.25 -26.97
CA ARG A 90 -2.72 4.91 -25.75
C ARG A 90 -2.49 3.42 -25.61
N ALA A 91 -3.48 2.58 -25.92
CA ALA A 91 -3.30 1.13 -25.92
C ALA A 91 -2.12 0.70 -26.82
N ALA A 92 -2.10 1.21 -28.06
CA ALA A 92 -0.98 0.94 -28.97
C ALA A 92 0.37 1.43 -28.43
N ALA A 93 0.41 2.59 -27.79
CA ALA A 93 1.64 3.11 -27.19
C ALA A 93 2.14 2.18 -26.06
N TRP A 94 1.25 1.70 -25.21
CA TRP A 94 1.59 0.77 -24.12
C TRP A 94 2.00 -0.60 -24.63
N PHE A 95 1.37 -1.12 -25.69
CA PHE A 95 1.81 -2.36 -26.32
C PHE A 95 3.19 -2.23 -26.97
N ARG A 96 3.52 -1.08 -27.59
CA ARG A 96 4.89 -0.82 -28.05
C ARG A 96 5.91 -0.82 -26.92
N ARG A 97 5.54 -0.21 -25.77
CA ARG A 97 6.39 -0.24 -24.58
C ARG A 97 6.56 -1.66 -24.05
N ALA A 98 5.48 -2.45 -23.97
CA ALA A 98 5.56 -3.85 -23.59
C ALA A 98 6.49 -4.65 -24.51
N ALA A 99 6.39 -4.43 -25.83
CA ALA A 99 7.30 -5.05 -26.82
C ALA A 99 8.77 -4.65 -26.58
N ALA A 100 9.02 -3.36 -26.32
CA ALA A 100 10.36 -2.86 -26.03
C ALA A 100 10.95 -3.44 -24.72
N LEU A 101 10.08 -3.84 -23.78
CA LEU A 101 10.44 -4.52 -22.53
C LEU A 101 10.48 -6.06 -22.67
N GLY A 102 10.25 -6.60 -23.89
CA GLY A 102 10.36 -8.03 -24.17
C GLY A 102 9.05 -8.83 -24.04
N HIS A 103 7.88 -8.18 -23.92
CA HIS A 103 6.61 -8.91 -23.88
C HIS A 103 6.33 -9.58 -25.25
N PRO A 104 6.06 -10.90 -25.29
CA PRO A 104 5.95 -11.67 -26.54
C PRO A 104 4.84 -11.17 -27.48
N GLU A 105 3.71 -10.75 -26.94
CA GLU A 105 2.56 -10.27 -27.72
C GLU A 105 2.56 -8.76 -27.98
N GLY A 106 3.51 -8.02 -27.38
CA GLY A 106 3.52 -6.56 -27.42
C GLY A 106 3.53 -6.00 -28.84
N THR A 107 4.34 -6.56 -29.73
CA THR A 107 4.46 -6.13 -31.14
C THR A 107 3.16 -6.36 -31.92
N SER A 108 2.55 -7.53 -31.76
CA SER A 108 1.30 -7.89 -32.44
C SER A 108 0.16 -7.00 -32.01
N MET A 109 0.02 -6.78 -30.72
CA MET A 109 -1.03 -5.91 -30.16
C MET A 109 -0.79 -4.45 -30.56
N ALA A 110 0.42 -3.95 -30.56
CA ALA A 110 0.74 -2.60 -31.00
C ALA A 110 0.34 -2.37 -32.50
N ARG A 111 0.42 -3.40 -33.31
CA ARG A 111 0.00 -3.35 -34.71
C ARG A 111 -1.53 -3.35 -34.84
N ILE A 112 -2.22 -4.21 -34.08
CA ILE A 112 -3.70 -4.30 -34.08
C ILE A 112 -4.34 -2.97 -33.67
N PHE A 113 -3.80 -2.31 -32.66
CA PHE A 113 -4.33 -1.06 -32.12
C PHE A 113 -3.71 0.20 -32.75
N ARG A 114 -2.90 0.05 -33.82
CA ARG A 114 -2.27 1.17 -34.50
C ARG A 114 -3.32 2.07 -35.15
N GLN A 115 -3.29 3.35 -34.81
CA GLN A 115 -4.08 4.39 -35.48
C GLN A 115 -3.17 5.30 -36.33
N PRO A 116 -3.34 5.36 -37.65
CA PRO A 116 -2.57 6.26 -38.50
C PRO A 116 -2.78 7.72 -38.06
N GLY A 117 -1.68 8.48 -38.00
CA GLY A 117 -1.74 9.92 -37.68
C GLY A 117 -1.87 10.28 -36.18
N THR A 118 -2.09 9.31 -35.30
CA THR A 118 -2.13 9.57 -33.85
C THR A 118 -0.82 9.14 -33.17
N GLN A 119 -0.11 10.11 -32.62
CA GLN A 119 1.01 9.81 -31.70
C GLN A 119 0.51 9.90 -30.26
N SER A 120 0.58 8.80 -29.55
CA SER A 120 0.36 8.77 -28.10
C SER A 120 1.59 8.18 -27.42
N SER A 121 1.86 8.63 -26.21
CA SER A 121 2.96 8.12 -25.38
C SER A 121 2.44 7.15 -24.32
N ALA A 122 3.25 6.13 -24.02
CA ALA A 122 3.02 5.25 -22.88
C ALA A 122 3.37 6.00 -21.58
N ARG A 123 2.43 6.81 -21.11
CA ARG A 123 2.55 7.54 -19.85
C ARG A 123 1.40 7.17 -18.93
N CYS A 124 1.74 6.88 -17.70
CA CYS A 124 0.76 6.65 -16.65
C CYS A 124 -0.06 7.91 -16.35
N PRO A 125 -1.36 7.77 -15.99
CA PRO A 125 -2.20 8.89 -15.64
C PRO A 125 -1.60 9.72 -14.51
N ASN A 126 -1.70 11.05 -14.58
CA ASN A 126 -1.31 11.97 -13.52
C ASN A 126 0.10 11.77 -12.93
N GLY A 127 1.05 11.26 -13.73
CA GLY A 127 2.40 10.98 -13.27
C GLY A 127 2.50 9.78 -12.33
N TRP A 128 1.55 8.85 -12.39
CA TRP A 128 1.64 7.58 -11.67
C TRP A 128 2.87 6.80 -12.14
N GLY A 129 3.59 6.22 -11.19
CA GLY A 129 4.90 5.60 -11.36
C GLY A 129 5.77 5.94 -10.16
N ARG A 130 7.10 5.98 -10.32
CA ARG A 130 8.06 6.21 -9.22
C ARG A 130 7.83 7.48 -8.39
N THR A 131 7.27 8.53 -8.96
CA THR A 131 7.04 9.82 -8.29
C THR A 131 5.60 10.02 -7.79
N ALA A 132 4.67 9.12 -8.15
CA ALA A 132 3.25 9.26 -7.85
C ALA A 132 2.78 8.36 -6.70
N GLU A 133 3.69 7.68 -6.01
CA GLU A 133 3.43 6.70 -4.95
C GLU A 133 2.57 7.23 -3.78
N ALA A 134 2.54 8.54 -3.61
CA ALA A 134 1.75 9.19 -2.57
C ALA A 134 0.30 9.52 -2.96
N LYS A 135 -0.17 9.16 -4.17
CA LYS A 135 -1.44 9.65 -4.71
C LYS A 135 -2.39 8.58 -5.26
N LEU A 136 -2.30 7.34 -4.83
CA LEU A 136 -3.22 6.26 -5.24
C LEU A 136 -4.66 6.54 -4.84
N TYR A 137 -4.77 6.97 -3.63
CA TYR A 137 -5.91 7.68 -3.09
C TYR A 137 -5.36 9.04 -2.75
N ALA A 138 -5.70 10.04 -3.54
CA ALA A 138 -5.38 11.40 -3.13
C ALA A 138 -5.76 11.51 -1.65
N PRO A 139 -4.98 12.17 -0.80
CA PRO A 139 -5.37 12.40 0.59
C PRO A 139 -6.82 12.85 0.73
N GLN A 140 -7.38 13.48 -0.28
CA GLN A 140 -8.76 13.91 -0.34
C GLN A 140 -9.76 12.74 -0.46
N GLU A 141 -9.49 11.71 -1.26
CA GLU A 141 -10.40 10.54 -1.39
C GLU A 141 -10.40 9.71 -0.09
N ILE A 142 -9.23 9.52 0.51
CA ILE A 142 -9.11 8.85 1.81
C ILE A 142 -9.76 9.69 2.91
N ARG A 143 -9.57 11.02 2.90
CA ARG A 143 -10.22 11.91 3.86
C ARG A 143 -11.73 11.84 3.77
N ALA A 144 -12.29 11.85 2.56
CA ALA A 144 -13.73 11.72 2.34
C ALA A 144 -14.24 10.36 2.87
N MET A 145 -13.54 9.27 2.52
CA MET A 145 -13.90 7.93 3.01
C MET A 145 -13.82 7.83 4.54
N VAL A 146 -12.74 8.33 5.14
CA VAL A 146 -12.57 8.31 6.60
C VAL A 146 -13.60 9.20 7.29
N ALA A 147 -13.92 10.38 6.73
CA ALA A 147 -14.93 11.28 7.30
C ALA A 147 -16.33 10.64 7.32
N ASP A 148 -16.66 9.85 6.31
CA ASP A 148 -17.93 9.13 6.24
C ASP A 148 -17.96 7.89 7.16
N LEU A 149 -16.88 7.12 7.19
CA LEU A 149 -16.83 5.85 7.89
C LEU A 149 -16.51 5.97 9.40
N ALA A 150 -15.58 6.83 9.80
CA ALA A 150 -15.09 6.85 11.19
C ALA A 150 -16.20 7.09 12.24
N PRO A 151 -17.21 7.97 12.01
CA PRO A 151 -18.33 8.14 12.93
C PRO A 151 -19.14 6.84 13.15
N GLN A 152 -19.27 5.99 12.14
CA GLN A 152 -19.98 4.71 12.22
C GLN A 152 -19.28 3.73 13.18
N TYR A 153 -17.97 3.88 13.35
CA TYR A 153 -17.16 3.15 14.32
C TYR A 153 -17.03 3.89 15.67
N GLY A 154 -17.62 5.08 15.82
CA GLY A 154 -17.45 5.93 16.99
C GLY A 154 -15.99 6.36 17.17
N LEU A 155 -15.29 6.63 16.07
CA LEU A 155 -13.93 7.12 16.02
C LEU A 155 -13.90 8.57 15.53
N ASP A 156 -12.93 9.35 16.02
CA ASP A 156 -12.63 10.65 15.45
C ASP A 156 -11.93 10.46 14.09
N PRO A 157 -12.48 11.00 12.98
CA PRO A 157 -11.84 10.93 11.67
C PRO A 157 -10.39 11.43 11.66
N LYS A 158 -10.09 12.45 12.47
CA LYS A 158 -8.73 13.02 12.57
C LYS A 158 -7.73 12.05 13.19
N LEU A 159 -8.17 11.26 14.17
CA LEU A 159 -7.34 10.20 14.75
C LEU A 159 -7.02 9.12 13.69
N VAL A 160 -8.02 8.68 12.94
CA VAL A 160 -7.84 7.68 11.88
C VAL A 160 -6.88 8.19 10.81
N LEU A 161 -7.04 9.44 10.37
CA LEU A 161 -6.14 10.06 9.39
C LEU A 161 -4.70 10.19 9.91
N ALA A 162 -4.53 10.52 11.20
CA ALA A 162 -3.19 10.57 11.81
C ALA A 162 -2.52 9.18 11.83
N VAL A 163 -3.28 8.12 12.10
CA VAL A 163 -2.79 6.74 12.04
C VAL A 163 -2.39 6.40 10.61
N ILE A 164 -3.26 6.60 9.61
CA ILE A 164 -2.94 6.31 8.20
C ILE A 164 -1.69 7.08 7.73
N GLN A 165 -1.56 8.34 8.13
CA GLN A 165 -0.37 9.15 7.78
C GLN A 165 0.91 8.57 8.35
N VAL A 166 0.90 8.07 9.58
CA VAL A 166 2.10 7.53 10.24
C VAL A 166 2.41 6.13 9.74
N GLU A 167 1.38 5.31 9.47
CA GLU A 167 1.54 3.91 9.04
C GLU A 167 2.05 3.81 7.60
N SER A 168 1.41 4.48 6.68
CA SER A 168 1.68 4.28 5.25
C SER A 168 1.96 5.57 4.47
N ALA A 169 1.84 6.74 5.10
CA ALA A 169 1.81 8.02 4.37
C ALA A 169 0.77 8.02 3.22
N TYR A 170 -0.38 7.36 3.45
CA TYR A 170 -1.46 7.15 2.48
C TYR A 170 -1.12 6.21 1.31
N GLN A 171 -0.11 5.36 1.44
CA GLN A 171 0.24 4.36 0.43
C GLN A 171 -0.58 3.08 0.66
N ALA A 172 -1.51 2.79 -0.26
CA ALA A 172 -2.40 1.64 -0.13
C ALA A 172 -1.70 0.29 -0.34
N ASP A 173 -0.56 0.30 -1.01
CA ASP A 173 0.25 -0.87 -1.32
C ASP A 173 1.47 -1.02 -0.40
N ALA A 174 1.56 -0.23 0.66
CA ALA A 174 2.67 -0.28 1.60
C ALA A 174 2.79 -1.66 2.28
N VAL A 175 4.02 -2.17 2.34
CA VAL A 175 4.37 -3.39 3.09
C VAL A 175 5.59 -3.10 3.95
N SER A 176 5.50 -3.34 5.26
CA SER A 176 6.64 -3.20 6.18
C SER A 176 7.50 -4.46 6.21
N SER A 177 8.69 -4.35 6.80
CA SER A 177 9.58 -5.51 7.07
C SER A 177 8.92 -6.56 7.98
N ALA A 178 7.95 -6.16 8.81
CA ALA A 178 7.15 -7.05 9.65
C ALA A 178 5.90 -7.59 8.92
N ASN A 179 5.81 -7.43 7.59
CA ASN A 179 4.67 -7.82 6.77
C ASN A 179 3.35 -7.14 7.17
N ALA A 180 3.42 -5.93 7.74
CA ALA A 180 2.24 -5.10 7.91
C ALA A 180 1.85 -4.49 6.55
N GLN A 181 0.55 -4.43 6.22
CA GLN A 181 0.08 -4.24 4.85
C GLN A 181 -0.99 -3.14 4.74
N GLY A 182 -0.90 -2.37 3.65
CA GLY A 182 -1.91 -1.39 3.24
C GLY A 182 -1.90 -0.09 4.05
N LEU A 183 -2.96 0.70 3.88
CA LEU A 183 -3.08 2.06 4.43
C LEU A 183 -2.89 2.15 5.95
N MET A 184 -3.42 1.18 6.69
CA MET A 184 -3.38 1.14 8.14
C MET A 184 -2.41 0.08 8.67
N GLN A 185 -1.52 -0.45 7.82
CA GLN A 185 -0.44 -1.39 8.14
C GLN A 185 -0.88 -2.54 9.06
N LEU A 186 -1.87 -3.30 8.59
CA LEU A 186 -2.36 -4.45 9.33
C LEU A 186 -1.46 -5.67 9.05
N ILE A 187 -0.90 -6.28 10.11
CA ILE A 187 -0.25 -7.59 9.96
C ILE A 187 -1.30 -8.65 9.62
N PRO A 188 -0.94 -9.74 8.89
CA PRO A 188 -1.91 -10.75 8.42
C PRO A 188 -2.84 -11.30 9.50
N ALA A 189 -2.32 -11.57 10.70
CA ALA A 189 -3.13 -12.05 11.82
C ALA A 189 -4.19 -11.02 12.26
N THR A 190 -3.82 -9.72 12.29
CA THR A 190 -4.75 -8.64 12.61
C THR A 190 -5.74 -8.43 11.47
N ALA A 191 -5.30 -8.46 10.23
CA ALA A 191 -6.16 -8.36 9.05
C ALA A 191 -7.26 -9.44 9.07
N THR A 192 -6.87 -10.69 9.26
CA THR A 192 -7.81 -11.82 9.39
C THR A 192 -8.76 -11.64 10.57
N ARG A 193 -8.25 -11.29 11.76
CA ARG A 193 -9.05 -11.08 12.98
C ARG A 193 -10.13 -10.03 12.80
N PHE A 194 -9.84 -8.99 12.03
CA PHE A 194 -10.75 -7.87 11.77
C PHE A 194 -11.42 -7.92 10.40
N GLY A 195 -11.46 -9.10 9.76
CA GLY A 195 -12.25 -9.39 8.57
C GLY A 195 -11.79 -8.66 7.32
N VAL A 196 -10.47 -8.46 7.16
CA VAL A 196 -9.84 -7.95 5.94
C VAL A 196 -9.39 -9.13 5.11
N ARG A 197 -9.91 -9.24 3.90
CA ARG A 197 -9.55 -10.29 2.93
C ARG A 197 -8.45 -9.84 1.99
N ASP A 198 -8.56 -8.62 1.49
CA ASP A 198 -7.51 -7.97 0.70
C ASP A 198 -6.98 -6.74 1.47
N PRO A 199 -5.80 -6.85 2.12
CA PRO A 199 -5.22 -5.75 2.88
C PRO A 199 -4.73 -4.59 2.00
N PHE A 200 -4.64 -4.77 0.68
CA PHE A 200 -4.29 -3.73 -0.29
C PHE A 200 -5.51 -3.05 -0.90
N ASN A 201 -6.72 -3.58 -0.64
CA ASN A 201 -7.95 -2.87 -0.93
C ASN A 201 -8.13 -1.77 0.13
N PRO A 202 -8.11 -0.48 -0.26
CA PRO A 202 -8.15 0.62 0.69
C PRO A 202 -9.39 0.62 1.58
N THR A 203 -10.55 0.32 1.00
CA THR A 203 -11.81 0.27 1.74
C THR A 203 -11.77 -0.84 2.79
N GLU A 204 -11.36 -2.06 2.41
CA GLU A 204 -11.26 -3.17 3.36
C GLU A 204 -10.22 -2.91 4.45
N ASN A 205 -9.07 -2.36 4.07
CA ASN A 205 -7.99 -2.05 5.00
C ASN A 205 -8.41 -0.98 6.02
N ILE A 206 -9.05 0.11 5.57
CA ILE A 206 -9.59 1.17 6.44
C ILE A 206 -10.66 0.62 7.37
N HIS A 207 -11.61 -0.17 6.87
CA HIS A 207 -12.62 -0.82 7.70
C HIS A 207 -11.99 -1.73 8.77
N GLY A 208 -11.02 -2.55 8.40
CA GLY A 208 -10.30 -3.43 9.33
C GLY A 208 -9.53 -2.66 10.40
N GLY A 209 -8.78 -1.64 9.98
CA GLY A 209 -8.02 -0.79 10.88
C GLY A 209 -8.92 -0.01 11.84
N MET A 210 -10.07 0.49 11.37
CA MET A 210 -11.05 1.15 12.23
C MET A 210 -11.68 0.18 13.24
N ARG A 211 -11.99 -1.07 12.84
CA ARG A 211 -12.46 -2.11 13.77
C ARG A 211 -11.42 -2.40 14.84
N TYR A 212 -10.13 -2.49 14.47
CA TYR A 212 -9.04 -2.68 15.41
C TYR A 212 -8.87 -1.48 16.35
N LEU A 213 -8.83 -0.25 15.83
CA LEU A 213 -8.77 0.98 16.66
C LEU A 213 -9.96 1.07 17.63
N ARG A 214 -11.19 0.80 17.16
CA ARG A 214 -12.38 0.79 17.99
C ARG A 214 -12.27 -0.24 19.12
N TRP A 215 -11.79 -1.45 18.80
CA TRP A 215 -11.59 -2.50 19.78
C TRP A 215 -10.56 -2.09 20.84
N LEU A 216 -9.43 -1.52 20.44
CA LEU A 216 -8.40 -1.02 21.35
C LEU A 216 -8.93 0.14 22.21
N LEU A 217 -9.65 1.10 21.61
CA LEU A 217 -10.22 2.23 22.34
C LEU A 217 -11.18 1.78 23.42
N LYS A 218 -12.02 0.78 23.14
CA LYS A 218 -12.89 0.16 24.17
C LYS A 218 -12.06 -0.54 25.25
N ARG A 219 -11.03 -1.28 24.87
CA ARG A 219 -10.18 -2.04 25.80
C ARG A 219 -9.43 -1.14 26.77
N PHE A 220 -9.10 0.07 26.36
CA PHE A 220 -8.39 1.05 27.18
C PHE A 220 -9.30 2.20 27.68
N ASN A 221 -10.60 1.97 27.78
CA ASN A 221 -11.57 2.90 28.35
C ASN A 221 -11.53 4.31 27.72
N GLY A 222 -11.31 4.40 26.41
CA GLY A 222 -11.24 5.67 25.68
C GLY A 222 -9.87 6.37 25.74
N ASP A 223 -8.86 5.79 26.40
CA ASP A 223 -7.52 6.36 26.44
C ASP A 223 -6.85 6.26 25.06
N VAL A 224 -6.83 7.39 24.35
CA VAL A 224 -6.24 7.50 23.00
C VAL A 224 -4.75 7.19 23.03
N THR A 225 -4.01 7.61 24.05
CA THR A 225 -2.58 7.36 24.18
C THR A 225 -2.27 5.87 24.28
N LYS A 226 -2.96 5.15 25.14
CA LYS A 226 -2.82 3.69 25.25
C LYS A 226 -3.30 2.98 23.99
N THR A 227 -4.35 3.48 23.36
CA THR A 227 -4.89 2.94 22.12
C THR A 227 -3.86 2.96 20.99
N VAL A 228 -3.25 4.12 20.72
CA VAL A 228 -2.25 4.23 19.65
C VAL A 228 -0.95 3.52 20.00
N ALA A 229 -0.58 3.48 21.30
CA ALA A 229 0.57 2.66 21.73
C ALA A 229 0.33 1.17 21.48
N ALA A 230 -0.89 0.70 21.75
CA ALA A 230 -1.27 -0.70 21.54
C ALA A 230 -1.44 -1.04 20.05
N TYR A 231 -1.84 -0.08 19.24
CA TYR A 231 -1.91 -0.27 17.79
C TYR A 231 -0.55 -0.64 17.21
N ASN A 232 0.51 0.03 17.68
CA ASN A 232 1.89 -0.23 17.23
C ASN A 232 2.55 -1.41 17.96
N ALA A 233 2.46 -1.48 19.28
CA ALA A 233 3.20 -2.46 20.10
C ALA A 233 2.41 -3.73 20.48
N GLY A 234 1.12 -3.76 20.13
CA GLY A 234 0.18 -4.77 20.61
C GLY A 234 -0.39 -4.46 22.01
N GLU A 235 -1.62 -4.89 22.23
CA GLU A 235 -2.36 -4.66 23.48
C GLU A 235 -1.70 -5.31 24.70
N GLY A 236 -1.05 -6.45 24.52
CA GLY A 236 -0.35 -7.16 25.59
C GLY A 236 0.82 -6.38 26.17
N ALA A 237 1.59 -5.68 25.31
CA ALA A 237 2.70 -4.84 25.76
C ALA A 237 2.18 -3.66 26.59
N VAL A 238 1.15 -2.97 26.12
CA VAL A 238 0.56 -1.82 26.84
C VAL A 238 -0.04 -2.24 28.18
N GLN A 239 -0.66 -3.41 28.25
CA GLN A 239 -1.15 -3.97 29.53
C GLN A 239 -0.02 -4.28 30.50
N LYS A 240 1.02 -4.97 30.02
CA LYS A 240 2.18 -5.34 30.83
C LYS A 240 2.87 -4.14 31.47
N TYR A 241 2.97 -3.03 30.73
CA TYR A 241 3.63 -1.81 31.23
C TYR A 241 2.67 -0.77 31.82
N GLY A 242 1.37 -1.03 31.79
CA GLY A 242 0.34 -0.10 32.31
C GLY A 242 0.18 1.19 31.48
N GLY A 243 0.88 1.30 30.34
CA GLY A 243 0.93 2.48 29.49
C GLY A 243 1.82 2.28 28.28
N ILE A 244 2.46 3.35 27.81
CA ILE A 244 3.37 3.28 26.66
C ILE A 244 4.57 2.39 27.06
N PRO A 245 4.81 1.27 26.35
CA PRO A 245 5.96 0.43 26.66
C PRO A 245 7.30 1.15 26.38
N PRO A 246 8.41 0.76 27.04
CA PRO A 246 9.70 1.43 26.87
C PRO A 246 10.39 1.06 25.55
N TYR A 247 9.61 0.88 24.49
CA TYR A 247 10.11 0.63 23.14
C TYR A 247 10.28 1.97 22.43
N ARG A 248 11.49 2.28 21.97
CA ARG A 248 11.82 3.53 21.29
C ARG A 248 10.91 3.79 20.07
N GLU A 249 10.60 2.73 19.34
CA GLU A 249 9.69 2.81 18.19
C GLU A 249 8.29 3.26 18.61
N THR A 250 7.70 2.58 19.59
CA THR A 250 6.34 2.88 20.07
C THR A 250 6.25 4.28 20.70
N GLN A 251 7.26 4.69 21.47
CA GLN A 251 7.31 6.04 22.02
C GLN A 251 7.35 7.10 20.91
N ASN A 252 8.14 6.85 19.84
CA ASN A 252 8.19 7.74 18.68
C ASN A 252 6.87 7.75 17.91
N TYR A 253 6.25 6.59 17.75
CA TYR A 253 4.94 6.44 17.10
C TYR A 253 3.88 7.27 17.82
N VAL A 254 3.73 7.09 19.12
CA VAL A 254 2.77 7.84 19.94
C VAL A 254 2.99 9.35 19.81
N ARG A 255 4.26 9.81 19.91
CA ARG A 255 4.56 11.24 19.73
C ARG A 255 4.17 11.78 18.35
N LYS A 256 4.40 11.00 17.28
CA LYS A 256 4.01 11.38 15.91
C LYS A 256 2.49 11.49 15.78
N ILE A 257 1.75 10.48 16.28
CA ILE A 257 0.28 10.49 16.24
C ILE A 257 -0.27 11.70 16.99
N HIS A 258 0.15 11.95 18.23
CA HIS A 258 -0.33 13.10 18.99
C HIS A 258 -0.08 14.42 18.26
N ARG A 259 1.13 14.64 17.76
CA ARG A 259 1.46 15.86 17.00
C ARG A 259 0.56 16.07 15.79
N LEU A 260 0.26 15.00 15.04
CA LEU A 260 -0.62 15.07 13.88
C LEU A 260 -2.08 15.23 14.28
N TYR A 261 -2.53 14.51 15.27
CA TYR A 261 -3.90 14.54 15.75
C TYR A 261 -4.25 15.92 16.33
N ASP A 262 -3.39 16.49 17.15
CA ASP A 262 -3.57 17.85 17.69
C ASP A 262 -3.59 18.89 16.56
N LYS A 263 -2.70 18.79 15.58
CA LYS A 263 -2.64 19.67 14.40
C LYS A 263 -3.89 19.61 13.52
N LEU A 264 -4.59 18.46 13.50
CA LEU A 264 -5.82 18.28 12.75
C LEU A 264 -7.07 18.73 13.53
N ARG A 265 -6.98 18.93 14.85
CA ARG A 265 -8.09 19.38 15.71
C ARG A 265 -8.27 20.91 15.68
N HIS A 266 -7.23 21.64 15.31
CA HIS A 266 -7.20 23.08 15.14
C HIS A 266 -7.20 23.46 13.68
#